data_dd10db95351f5c048a3600473ee78126
#
_entry.id   dd10db95351f5c048a3600473ee78126
#
_cell.length_a   1.000
_cell.length_b   1.000
_cell.length_c   1.000
_cell.angle_alpha   90.00
_cell.angle_beta   90.00
_cell.angle_gamma   90.00
#
_symmetry.space_group_name_H-M   'P 1'
#
loop_
_entity.id
_entity.type
_entity.pdbx_description
1 polymer ?
#
loop_
_entity_poly.entity_id
_entity_poly.type
_entity_poly.pdbx_seq_one_letter_code
_entity_poly.pdbx_strand_id
1 'polypeptide(L)'
;TVSVKNGLLTNKIDNVPHINSALSCLPCGTVIIGEIYVPGGTSKNVTSIMGCLPAEAIKRQDKQGKIKYYLHDMIFYNGEDMQSWGAEARYQKLVETWNEFHLEQFDFLRLAESFDTDIEERLSQILAAGGEGIVLKKKDAPYSGGKRPAWATIKCKQMDTIDLVCTRAI
;
A
#
# COMPACT_ATOMS: atom_id res chain seq x y z
N THR A 1 -3.56 -9.21 -8.97
CA THR A 1 -3.78 -8.58 -7.64
C THR A 1 -4.13 -9.66 -6.63
N VAL A 2 -3.43 -9.70 -5.54
CA VAL A 2 -3.60 -10.72 -4.48
C VAL A 2 -3.73 -10.01 -3.14
N SER A 3 -4.64 -10.45 -2.29
CA SER A 3 -4.71 -10.02 -0.90
C SER A 3 -4.37 -11.15 0.06
N VAL A 4 -3.83 -10.80 1.23
CA VAL A 4 -3.51 -11.77 2.29
C VAL A 4 -4.52 -11.60 3.43
N LYS A 5 -5.22 -12.68 3.80
CA LYS A 5 -6.08 -12.71 4.97
C LYS A 5 -5.77 -13.98 5.77
N ASN A 6 -5.40 -13.83 7.04
CA ASN A 6 -5.04 -14.94 7.93
C ASN A 6 -3.94 -15.84 7.34
N GLY A 7 -2.94 -15.25 6.67
CA GLY A 7 -1.87 -15.98 6.00
C GLY A 7 -2.26 -16.66 4.68
N LEU A 8 -3.52 -16.58 4.27
CA LEU A 8 -3.99 -17.15 3.01
C LEU A 8 -3.98 -16.09 1.90
N LEU A 9 -3.33 -16.41 0.79
CA LEU A 9 -3.35 -15.59 -0.41
C LEU A 9 -4.69 -15.76 -1.14
N THR A 10 -5.39 -14.66 -1.36
CA THR A 10 -6.66 -14.66 -2.11
C THR A 10 -6.50 -13.80 -3.36
N ASN A 11 -6.78 -14.37 -4.51
CA ASN A 11 -6.81 -13.60 -5.76
C ASN A 11 -7.98 -12.60 -5.74
N LYS A 12 -7.69 -11.34 -6.04
CA LYS A 12 -8.66 -10.22 -6.09
C LYS A 12 -8.60 -9.45 -7.41
N ILE A 13 -8.07 -10.08 -8.43
CA ILE A 13 -7.87 -9.48 -9.76
C ILE A 13 -9.20 -8.93 -10.33
N ASP A 14 -10.26 -9.71 -10.19
CA ASP A 14 -11.59 -9.39 -10.74
C ASP A 14 -12.33 -8.34 -9.90
N ASN A 15 -11.91 -8.10 -8.65
CA ASN A 15 -12.47 -7.03 -7.83
C ASN A 15 -11.96 -5.64 -8.23
N VAL A 16 -10.77 -5.58 -8.85
CA VAL A 16 -10.09 -4.33 -9.25
C VAL A 16 -9.51 -4.45 -10.67
N PRO A 17 -10.37 -4.71 -11.67
CA PRO A 17 -9.93 -5.00 -13.05
C PRO A 17 -9.15 -3.85 -13.67
N HIS A 18 -9.43 -2.58 -13.31
CA HIS A 18 -8.73 -1.40 -13.79
C HIS A 18 -7.25 -1.41 -13.33
N ILE A 19 -6.97 -1.73 -12.06
CA ILE A 19 -5.60 -1.83 -11.55
C ILE A 19 -4.86 -2.97 -12.26
N ASN A 20 -5.52 -4.11 -12.41
CA ASN A 20 -4.93 -5.25 -13.11
C ASN A 20 -4.60 -4.93 -14.57
N SER A 21 -5.53 -4.28 -15.28
CA SER A 21 -5.32 -3.86 -16.67
C SER A 21 -4.15 -2.88 -16.79
N ALA A 22 -4.07 -1.88 -15.91
CA ALA A 22 -2.98 -0.91 -15.93
C ALA A 22 -1.60 -1.55 -15.68
N LEU A 23 -1.53 -2.51 -14.77
CA LEU A 23 -0.26 -3.18 -14.43
C LEU A 23 0.08 -4.36 -15.36
N SER A 24 -0.78 -4.70 -16.32
CA SER A 24 -0.53 -5.79 -17.25
C SER A 24 0.56 -5.48 -18.28
N CYS A 25 0.98 -4.21 -18.42
CA CYS A 25 2.12 -3.81 -19.24
C CYS A 25 3.47 -4.22 -18.64
N LEU A 26 3.50 -4.52 -17.34
CA LEU A 26 4.74 -4.88 -16.65
C LEU A 26 5.22 -6.28 -17.05
N PRO A 27 6.54 -6.54 -17.04
CA PRO A 27 7.08 -7.87 -17.29
C PRO A 27 6.51 -8.94 -16.37
N CYS A 28 6.31 -10.15 -16.90
CA CYS A 28 5.87 -11.30 -16.11
C CYS A 28 6.83 -11.56 -14.94
N GLY A 29 6.30 -11.98 -13.79
CA GLY A 29 7.11 -12.20 -12.59
C GLY A 29 7.48 -10.90 -11.85
N THR A 30 6.83 -9.78 -12.15
CA THR A 30 6.95 -8.55 -11.36
C THR A 30 5.97 -8.59 -10.19
N VAL A 31 6.47 -8.29 -8.97
CA VAL A 31 5.66 -8.22 -7.74
C VAL A 31 5.90 -6.89 -7.05
N ILE A 32 4.87 -6.07 -7.02
CA ILE A 32 4.84 -4.75 -6.37
C ILE A 32 4.03 -4.85 -5.08
N ILE A 33 4.54 -4.26 -4.02
CA ILE A 33 3.86 -4.12 -2.73
C ILE A 33 3.25 -2.72 -2.64
N GLY A 34 2.02 -2.65 -2.19
CA GLY A 34 1.33 -1.38 -2.03
C GLY A 34 0.11 -1.50 -1.13
N GLU A 35 -0.56 -0.39 -0.93
CA GLU A 35 -1.79 -0.29 -0.16
C GLU A 35 -2.94 0.20 -1.04
N ILE A 36 -4.09 -0.44 -0.91
CA ILE A 36 -5.31 -0.02 -1.62
C ILE A 36 -6.15 0.87 -0.72
N TYR A 37 -6.75 1.90 -1.31
CA TYR A 37 -7.61 2.83 -0.60
C TYR A 37 -8.74 3.35 -1.49
N VAL A 38 -9.76 3.92 -0.86
CA VAL A 38 -10.84 4.66 -1.53
C VAL A 38 -10.66 6.14 -1.14
N PRO A 39 -10.50 7.05 -2.10
CA PRO A 39 -10.35 8.48 -1.81
C PRO A 39 -11.51 9.01 -0.96
N GLY A 40 -11.21 9.70 0.14
CA GLY A 40 -12.20 10.19 1.10
C GLY A 40 -12.96 9.11 1.89
N GLY A 41 -12.62 7.84 1.65
CA GLY A 41 -13.20 6.70 2.35
C GLY A 41 -12.36 6.22 3.53
N THR A 42 -12.86 5.20 4.21
CA THR A 42 -12.21 4.53 5.34
C THR A 42 -11.81 3.09 4.98
N SER A 43 -11.09 2.42 5.85
CA SER A 43 -10.79 0.99 5.73
C SER A 43 -12.06 0.12 5.59
N LYS A 44 -13.20 0.58 6.12
CA LYS A 44 -14.49 -0.11 5.96
C LYS A 44 -14.96 -0.12 4.50
N ASN A 45 -14.74 0.99 3.75
CA ASN A 45 -15.06 1.05 2.33
C ASN A 45 -14.22 0.06 1.54
N VAL A 46 -12.91 0.01 1.78
CA VAL A 46 -11.99 -0.95 1.16
C VAL A 46 -12.42 -2.38 1.47
N THR A 47 -12.66 -2.70 2.74
CA THR A 47 -13.09 -4.04 3.16
C THR A 47 -14.44 -4.43 2.53
N SER A 48 -15.38 -3.49 2.43
CA SER A 48 -16.67 -3.70 1.78
C SER A 48 -16.50 -4.09 0.30
N ILE A 49 -15.63 -3.41 -0.44
CA ILE A 49 -15.40 -3.67 -1.86
C ILE A 49 -14.58 -4.95 -2.06
N MET A 50 -13.48 -5.11 -1.33
CA MET A 50 -12.58 -6.25 -1.53
C MET A 50 -13.12 -7.56 -0.92
N GLY A 51 -14.07 -7.47 0.01
CA GLY A 51 -14.66 -8.63 0.69
C GLY A 51 -15.83 -9.30 -0.04
N CYS A 52 -16.39 -8.65 -1.06
CA CYS A 52 -17.54 -9.19 -1.80
C CYS A 52 -17.14 -9.89 -3.12
N LEU A 53 -18.13 -10.43 -3.84
CA LEU A 53 -17.94 -11.01 -5.16
C LEU A 53 -17.58 -9.92 -6.19
N PRO A 54 -16.85 -10.26 -7.28
CA PRO A 54 -16.36 -9.29 -8.26
C PRO A 54 -17.44 -8.36 -8.85
N ALA A 55 -18.58 -8.91 -9.27
CA ALA A 55 -19.66 -8.11 -9.83
C ALA A 55 -20.22 -7.07 -8.85
N GLU A 56 -20.29 -7.43 -7.57
CA GLU A 56 -20.72 -6.52 -6.50
C GLU A 56 -19.62 -5.51 -6.16
N ALA A 57 -18.34 -5.91 -6.21
CA ALA A 57 -17.21 -5.03 -6.01
C ALA A 57 -17.18 -3.88 -7.03
N ILE A 58 -17.44 -4.18 -8.29
CA ILE A 58 -17.52 -3.18 -9.35
C ILE A 58 -18.68 -2.21 -9.08
N LYS A 59 -19.89 -2.70 -8.78
CA LYS A 59 -21.04 -1.86 -8.46
C LYS A 59 -20.78 -0.93 -7.26
N ARG A 60 -20.06 -1.43 -6.25
CA ARG A 60 -19.71 -0.60 -5.07
C ARG A 60 -18.69 0.47 -5.42
N GLN A 61 -17.72 0.16 -6.27
CA GLN A 61 -16.75 1.14 -6.76
C GLN A 61 -17.43 2.25 -7.59
N ASP A 62 -18.44 1.91 -8.39
CA ASP A 62 -19.22 2.90 -9.15
C ASP A 62 -19.97 3.89 -8.23
N LYS A 63 -20.37 3.45 -7.03
CA LYS A 63 -21.10 4.27 -6.05
C LYS A 63 -20.21 4.98 -5.04
N GLN A 64 -19.11 4.35 -4.61
CA GLN A 64 -18.29 4.81 -3.50
C GLN A 64 -16.94 5.40 -3.96
N GLY A 65 -16.64 5.33 -5.26
CA GLY A 65 -15.35 5.67 -5.84
C GLY A 65 -14.49 4.43 -6.08
N LYS A 66 -13.70 4.48 -7.15
CA LYS A 66 -12.78 3.41 -7.52
C LYS A 66 -11.67 3.26 -6.47
N ILE A 67 -11.32 2.02 -6.18
CA ILE A 67 -10.12 1.72 -5.41
C ILE A 67 -8.90 2.26 -6.15
N LYS A 68 -8.04 2.93 -5.40
CA LYS A 68 -6.71 3.37 -5.83
C LYS A 68 -5.64 2.50 -5.19
N TYR A 69 -4.47 2.43 -5.83
CA TYR A 69 -3.35 1.64 -5.36
C TYR A 69 -2.12 2.52 -5.15
N TYR A 70 -1.60 2.52 -3.93
CA TYR A 70 -0.45 3.28 -3.49
C TYR A 70 0.77 2.36 -3.44
N LEU A 71 1.66 2.44 -4.44
CA LEU A 71 2.82 1.57 -4.60
C LEU A 71 3.96 2.08 -3.73
N HIS A 72 4.60 1.21 -2.94
CA HIS A 72 5.66 1.63 -2.02
C HIS A 72 6.86 0.68 -1.90
N ASP A 73 6.85 -0.49 -2.55
CA ASP A 73 7.98 -1.42 -2.57
C ASP A 73 7.84 -2.37 -3.78
N MET A 74 8.96 -2.97 -4.20
CA MET A 74 8.99 -3.98 -5.26
C MET A 74 9.92 -5.11 -4.81
N ILE A 75 9.43 -6.35 -4.87
CA ILE A 75 10.19 -7.52 -4.37
C ILE A 75 10.59 -8.50 -5.46
N PHE A 76 9.96 -8.42 -6.63
CA PHE A 76 10.38 -9.12 -7.85
C PHE A 76 10.22 -8.20 -9.05
N TYR A 77 11.14 -8.25 -9.99
CA TYR A 77 11.05 -7.60 -11.29
C TYR A 77 11.50 -8.55 -12.39
N ASN A 78 10.62 -8.81 -13.37
CA ASN A 78 10.91 -9.72 -14.49
C ASN A 78 11.44 -11.09 -14.05
N GLY A 79 10.91 -11.63 -12.95
CA GLY A 79 11.32 -12.90 -12.34
C GLY A 79 12.56 -12.82 -11.43
N GLU A 80 13.29 -11.71 -11.41
CA GLU A 80 14.41 -11.50 -10.50
C GLU A 80 13.93 -11.27 -9.07
N ASP A 81 14.46 -12.04 -8.12
CA ASP A 81 14.18 -11.90 -6.70
C ASP A 81 15.01 -10.77 -6.08
N MET A 82 14.36 -9.70 -5.64
CA MET A 82 14.98 -8.54 -5.02
C MET A 82 14.76 -8.49 -3.50
N GLN A 83 14.22 -9.53 -2.88
CA GLN A 83 13.89 -9.51 -1.45
C GLN A 83 15.13 -9.29 -0.56
N SER A 84 16.30 -9.77 -0.98
CA SER A 84 17.58 -9.53 -0.29
C SER A 84 18.16 -8.13 -0.48
N TRP A 85 17.66 -7.35 -1.43
CA TRP A 85 18.11 -5.99 -1.67
C TRP A 85 17.71 -5.07 -0.52
N GLY A 86 18.48 -3.98 -0.32
CA GLY A 86 18.09 -2.92 0.60
C GLY A 86 16.76 -2.24 0.17
N ALA A 87 16.02 -1.73 1.13
CA ALA A 87 14.73 -1.08 0.90
C ALA A 87 14.84 0.10 -0.09
N GLU A 88 15.94 0.88 -0.02
CA GLU A 88 16.19 1.99 -0.95
C GLU A 88 16.38 1.50 -2.38
N ALA A 89 17.18 0.45 -2.59
CA ALA A 89 17.43 -0.11 -3.92
C ALA A 89 16.15 -0.67 -4.55
N ARG A 90 15.31 -1.36 -3.77
CA ARG A 90 14.01 -1.85 -4.23
C ARG A 90 13.06 -0.72 -4.60
N TYR A 91 13.05 0.35 -3.80
CA TYR A 91 12.23 1.53 -4.10
C TYR A 91 12.72 2.27 -5.35
N GLN A 92 14.03 2.42 -5.54
CA GLN A 92 14.59 3.00 -6.77
C GLN A 92 14.18 2.19 -8.00
N LYS A 93 14.22 0.87 -7.92
CA LYS A 93 13.72 0.01 -9.01
C LYS A 93 12.24 0.19 -9.29
N LEU A 94 11.43 0.41 -8.26
CA LEU A 94 10.02 0.75 -8.41
C LEU A 94 9.84 2.10 -9.13
N VAL A 95 10.63 3.12 -8.77
CA VAL A 95 10.62 4.45 -9.42
C VAL A 95 11.01 4.35 -10.89
N GLU A 96 12.09 3.62 -11.20
CA GLU A 96 12.49 3.36 -12.59
C GLU A 96 11.37 2.72 -13.39
N THR A 97 10.75 1.67 -12.85
CA THR A 97 9.63 0.95 -13.48
C THR A 97 8.40 1.86 -13.65
N TRP A 98 8.10 2.70 -12.64
CA TRP A 98 7.03 3.69 -12.71
C TRP A 98 7.21 4.63 -13.90
N ASN A 99 8.42 5.16 -14.10
CA ASN A 99 8.75 6.07 -15.20
C ASN A 99 8.81 5.35 -16.55
N GLU A 100 9.46 4.17 -16.61
CA GLU A 100 9.61 3.38 -17.83
C GLU A 100 8.26 3.00 -18.46
N PHE A 101 7.30 2.60 -17.64
CA PHE A 101 5.97 2.17 -18.09
C PHE A 101 4.91 3.29 -18.01
N HIS A 102 5.32 4.52 -17.74
CA HIS A 102 4.42 5.69 -17.67
C HIS A 102 3.18 5.44 -16.79
N LEU A 103 3.40 4.86 -15.60
CA LEU A 103 2.30 4.48 -14.71
C LEU A 103 1.57 5.70 -14.12
N GLU A 104 2.16 6.89 -14.15
CA GLU A 104 1.55 8.17 -13.77
C GLU A 104 0.31 8.55 -14.60
N GLN A 105 0.17 7.99 -15.80
CA GLN A 105 -1.01 8.22 -16.66
C GLN A 105 -2.31 7.65 -16.05
N PHE A 106 -2.21 6.73 -15.11
CA PHE A 106 -3.36 6.11 -14.46
C PHE A 106 -3.70 6.82 -13.15
N ASP A 107 -4.80 7.57 -13.12
CA ASP A 107 -5.22 8.39 -11.96
C ASP A 107 -5.53 7.58 -10.69
N PHE A 108 -5.69 6.28 -10.82
CA PHE A 108 -5.91 5.33 -9.71
C PHE A 108 -4.63 4.63 -9.22
N LEU A 109 -3.48 4.88 -9.84
CA LEU A 109 -2.17 4.48 -9.33
C LEU A 109 -1.47 5.68 -8.70
N ARG A 110 -0.73 5.45 -7.64
CA ARG A 110 0.10 6.45 -6.97
C ARG A 110 1.41 5.80 -6.54
N LEU A 111 2.52 6.47 -6.83
CA LEU A 111 3.82 6.13 -6.26
C LEU A 111 3.94 6.78 -4.89
N ALA A 112 4.35 6.04 -3.87
CA ALA A 112 4.62 6.58 -2.55
C ALA A 112 5.80 7.56 -2.63
N GLU A 113 5.65 8.74 -2.06
CA GLU A 113 6.76 9.68 -1.93
C GLU A 113 7.78 9.12 -0.93
N SER A 114 9.07 9.23 -1.27
CA SER A 114 10.17 8.87 -0.38
C SER A 114 11.01 10.11 -0.09
N PHE A 115 11.33 10.31 1.19
CA PHE A 115 12.13 11.42 1.66
C PHE A 115 12.98 10.97 2.85
N ASP A 116 14.15 11.60 3.06
CA ASP A 116 15.10 11.28 4.12
C ASP A 116 15.49 12.50 4.96
N THR A 117 14.94 13.67 4.64
CA THR A 117 15.08 14.93 5.37
C THR A 117 13.72 15.44 5.84
N ASP A 118 13.75 16.35 6.80
CA ASP A 118 12.56 17.08 7.30
C ASP A 118 11.42 16.18 7.75
N ILE A 119 11.75 15.03 8.32
CA ILE A 119 10.82 13.93 8.64
C ILE A 119 9.69 14.40 9.56
N GLU A 120 9.99 15.19 10.59
CA GLU A 120 9.00 15.69 11.56
C GLU A 120 8.04 16.70 10.91
N GLU A 121 8.56 17.59 10.07
CA GLU A 121 7.75 18.55 9.33
C GLU A 121 6.84 17.83 8.32
N ARG A 122 7.38 16.88 7.55
CA ARG A 122 6.63 16.06 6.61
C ARG A 122 5.54 15.25 7.31
N LEU A 123 5.85 14.64 8.45
CA LEU A 123 4.85 13.93 9.25
C LEU A 123 3.72 14.88 9.66
N SER A 124 4.05 16.08 10.16
CA SER A 124 3.07 17.07 10.57
C SER A 124 2.18 17.51 9.41
N GLN A 125 2.76 17.76 8.22
CA GLN A 125 2.01 18.12 7.01
C GLN A 125 1.05 17.00 6.57
N ILE A 126 1.53 15.75 6.58
CA ILE A 126 0.71 14.58 6.21
C ILE A 126 -0.47 14.40 7.17
N LEU A 127 -0.22 14.52 8.48
CA LEU A 127 -1.28 14.41 9.49
C LEU A 127 -2.30 15.57 9.36
N ALA A 128 -1.83 16.80 9.14
CA ALA A 128 -2.71 17.96 8.93
C ALA A 128 -3.58 17.82 7.67
N ALA A 129 -3.06 17.12 6.64
CA ALA A 129 -3.82 16.79 5.43
C ALA A 129 -4.76 15.58 5.59
N GLY A 130 -4.88 15.00 6.79
CA GLY A 130 -5.73 13.84 7.06
C GLY A 130 -5.10 12.50 6.68
N GLY A 131 -3.79 12.45 6.43
CA GLY A 131 -3.06 11.21 6.22
C GLY A 131 -2.86 10.44 7.53
N GLU A 132 -2.64 9.14 7.43
CA GLU A 132 -2.44 8.28 8.62
C GLU A 132 -1.07 8.44 9.29
N GLY A 133 -0.06 8.93 8.56
CA GLY A 133 1.32 9.05 9.01
C GLY A 133 2.34 8.56 7.99
N ILE A 134 3.54 8.25 8.45
CA ILE A 134 4.67 7.80 7.61
C ILE A 134 5.22 6.47 8.08
N VAL A 135 5.96 5.82 7.19
CA VAL A 135 6.70 4.58 7.49
C VAL A 135 8.18 4.84 7.28
N LEU A 136 8.95 4.78 8.36
CA LEU A 136 10.41 4.86 8.30
C LEU A 136 10.94 3.46 7.98
N LYS A 137 11.81 3.36 6.98
CA LYS A 137 12.48 2.12 6.60
C LYS A 137 14.00 2.32 6.65
N LYS A 138 14.73 1.37 7.22
CA LYS A 138 16.18 1.36 7.13
C LYS A 138 16.60 1.08 5.68
N LYS A 139 17.44 1.93 5.08
CA LYS A 139 17.77 1.93 3.65
C LYS A 139 18.31 0.59 3.14
N ASP A 140 19.15 -0.06 3.93
CA ASP A 140 19.80 -1.33 3.61
C ASP A 140 19.02 -2.57 4.08
N ALA A 141 17.83 -2.41 4.68
CA ALA A 141 17.08 -3.54 5.20
C ALA A 141 16.48 -4.40 4.08
N PRO A 142 16.68 -5.73 4.12
CA PRO A 142 16.02 -6.65 3.21
C PRO A 142 14.51 -6.70 3.46
N TYR A 143 13.76 -7.23 2.51
CA TYR A 143 12.33 -7.46 2.67
C TYR A 143 12.07 -8.59 3.67
N SER A 144 11.24 -8.32 4.66
CA SER A 144 10.82 -9.31 5.66
C SER A 144 9.34 -9.62 5.49
N GLY A 145 9.02 -10.69 4.80
CA GLY A 145 7.63 -11.13 4.59
C GLY A 145 6.95 -11.48 5.93
N GLY A 146 5.72 -10.98 6.12
CA GLY A 146 4.86 -11.37 7.25
C GLY A 146 5.22 -10.80 8.62
N LYS A 147 6.43 -10.35 8.87
CA LYS A 147 6.86 -9.70 10.12
C LYS A 147 7.53 -8.37 9.82
N ARG A 148 7.26 -7.36 10.65
CA ARG A 148 7.99 -6.09 10.62
C ARG A 148 8.99 -6.09 11.76
N PRO A 149 10.28 -6.34 11.49
CA PRO A 149 11.27 -6.18 12.51
C PRO A 149 11.39 -4.70 12.89
N ALA A 150 11.24 -4.37 14.17
CA ALA A 150 11.25 -2.99 14.66
C ALA A 150 12.56 -2.24 14.34
N TRP A 151 13.66 -2.97 14.16
CA TRP A 151 14.95 -2.39 13.77
C TRP A 151 15.02 -1.94 12.30
N ALA A 152 14.10 -2.42 11.46
CA ALA A 152 14.10 -2.17 10.01
C ALA A 152 12.93 -1.28 9.56
N THR A 153 11.81 -1.26 10.29
CA THR A 153 10.60 -0.55 9.86
C THR A 153 9.82 -0.03 11.06
N ILE A 154 9.58 1.29 11.10
CA ILE A 154 8.82 1.97 12.15
C ILE A 154 7.65 2.69 11.49
N LYS A 155 6.43 2.50 12.03
CA LYS A 155 5.25 3.29 11.65
C LYS A 155 5.09 4.45 12.62
N CYS A 156 5.11 5.67 12.09
CA CYS A 156 4.81 6.90 12.82
C CYS A 156 3.38 7.33 12.44
N LYS A 157 2.45 7.21 13.37
CA LYS A 157 1.03 7.54 13.20
C LYS A 157 0.58 8.48 14.30
N GLN A 158 -0.50 9.22 14.05
CA GLN A 158 -1.21 9.91 15.11
C GLN A 158 -1.78 8.86 16.08
N MET A 159 -1.58 9.09 17.36
CA MET A 159 -2.19 8.28 18.43
C MET A 159 -3.44 9.00 18.93
N ASP A 160 -4.58 8.33 18.84
CA ASP A 160 -5.81 8.79 19.50
C ASP A 160 -5.83 8.24 20.93
N THR A 161 -6.03 9.12 21.91
CA THR A 161 -6.30 8.73 23.28
C THR A 161 -7.80 8.64 23.49
N ILE A 162 -8.25 7.52 24.07
CA ILE A 162 -9.65 7.32 24.47
C ILE A 162 -9.67 7.26 25.98
N ASP A 163 -10.42 8.17 26.61
CA ASP A 163 -10.71 8.09 28.04
C ASP A 163 -11.81 7.06 28.28
N LEU A 164 -11.49 6.02 29.03
CA LEU A 164 -12.42 4.96 29.40
C LEU A 164 -12.79 5.09 30.88
N VAL A 165 -14.07 5.05 31.15
CA VAL A 165 -14.58 4.93 32.53
C VAL A 165 -14.78 3.45 32.84
N CYS A 166 -14.04 2.92 33.81
CA CYS A 166 -14.23 1.56 34.29
C CYS A 166 -15.46 1.56 35.20
N THR A 167 -16.57 0.98 34.73
CA THR A 167 -17.83 0.89 35.50
C THR A 167 -17.94 -0.36 36.37
N ARG A 168 -17.05 -1.37 36.15
CA ARG A 168 -17.00 -2.60 36.93
C ARG A 168 -15.66 -3.32 36.75
N ALA A 169 -15.05 -3.70 37.85
CA ALA A 169 -13.97 -4.70 37.87
C ALA A 169 -14.62 -6.08 38.09
N ILE A 170 -14.14 -7.09 37.32
CA ILE A 170 -14.56 -8.47 37.46
C ILE A 170 -13.45 -9.26 38.17
#